data_53baad7acc46db8dbd4f1ac7dc3d607e
#
_entry.id   53baad7acc46db8dbd4f1ac7dc3d607e
#
_cell.length_a   1.000
_cell.length_b   1.000
_cell.length_c   1.000
_cell.angle_alpha   90.00
_cell.angle_beta   90.00
_cell.angle_gamma   90.00
#
_symmetry.space_group_name_H-M   'P 1'
#
loop_
_entity.id
_entity.type
_entity.pdbx_description
1 polymer ?
#
loop_
_entity_poly.entity_id
_entity_poly.type
_entity_poly.pdbx_seq_one_letter_code
_entity_poly.pdbx_strand_id
1 'polypeptide(L)'
;MSGGLSSQCEQDIQKLEKYLPLLENLVHQSKNIDSNQLVQWTSNLKIRWSSALTSSSLFGCKSQKFFRLDNLMYELTMMRFLYGALLRELANEVLSEDLVQSATLFIKAAGVYDSLAIEVLPHYQHVLPAERPPEATLNVSSVMSLICLAEAQAVTIRKAEAKGIAGSLLSKLHYGIVQMLDEASNILHSANKDKKDISTGFLEFVSACKTVHELRSYKYLAENLRTNSQIGYALGVLQHVQITTQKIKLPSKESWRSALKQEIDSVTNLIGKYEYENSFVWNYKIPPKHELPCPEGKKIVNVIPYQPQRRELPISLKL
;
A
#
# COMPACT_ATOMS: atom_id res chain seq x y z
N MET A 1 1.37 -33.98 6.26
CA MET A 1 0.33 -33.20 6.97
C MET A 1 0.98 -32.58 8.20
N SER A 2 1.55 -31.40 8.05
CA SER A 2 2.10 -30.61 9.17
C SER A 2 0.97 -29.72 9.67
N GLY A 3 0.30 -30.13 10.73
CA GLY A 3 -0.59 -29.27 11.49
C GLY A 3 0.23 -28.23 12.27
N GLY A 4 0.77 -27.24 11.56
CA GLY A 4 1.39 -26.09 12.19
C GLY A 4 0.33 -25.30 12.95
N LEU A 5 0.69 -24.78 14.12
CA LEU A 5 -0.12 -23.78 14.82
C LEU A 5 -0.35 -22.60 13.88
N SER A 6 -1.63 -22.26 13.60
CA SER A 6 -1.97 -21.07 12.81
C SER A 6 -1.42 -19.81 13.49
N SER A 7 -0.93 -18.85 12.70
CA SER A 7 -0.43 -17.59 13.25
C SER A 7 -1.55 -16.82 13.96
N GLN A 8 -1.19 -15.90 14.85
CA GLN A 8 -2.20 -15.04 15.50
C GLN A 8 -3.00 -14.25 14.46
N CYS A 9 -2.34 -13.81 13.39
CA CYS A 9 -2.97 -13.09 12.28
C CYS A 9 -4.02 -13.94 11.57
N GLU A 10 -3.70 -15.21 11.28
CA GLU A 10 -4.63 -16.16 10.66
C GLU A 10 -5.86 -16.45 11.56
N GLN A 11 -5.66 -16.61 12.86
CA GLN A 11 -6.76 -16.79 13.82
C GLN A 11 -7.68 -15.56 13.85
N ASP A 12 -7.12 -14.35 13.83
CA ASP A 12 -7.91 -13.12 13.86
C ASP A 12 -8.65 -12.89 12.52
N ILE A 13 -8.06 -13.27 11.39
CA ILE A 13 -8.76 -13.34 10.09
C ILE A 13 -9.97 -14.28 10.18
N GLN A 14 -9.80 -15.50 10.70
CA GLN A 14 -10.89 -16.45 10.84
C GLN A 14 -12.04 -15.95 11.75
N LYS A 15 -11.72 -15.17 12.79
CA LYS A 15 -12.74 -14.51 13.63
C LYS A 15 -13.51 -13.46 12.84
N LEU A 16 -12.81 -12.63 12.05
CA LEU A 16 -13.45 -11.61 11.22
C LEU A 16 -14.28 -12.21 10.08
N GLU A 17 -13.85 -13.30 9.47
CA GLU A 17 -14.60 -14.02 8.43
C GLU A 17 -15.92 -14.61 8.96
N LYS A 18 -15.99 -14.87 10.28
CA LYS A 18 -17.25 -15.25 10.95
C LYS A 18 -18.09 -14.05 11.35
N TYR A 19 -17.47 -12.95 11.74
CA TYR A 19 -18.15 -11.75 12.25
C TYR A 19 -18.69 -10.85 11.13
N LEU A 20 -17.89 -10.60 10.09
CA LEU A 20 -18.27 -9.68 9.01
C LEU A 20 -19.59 -10.03 8.32
N PRO A 21 -19.89 -11.30 7.96
CA PRO A 21 -21.18 -11.65 7.35
C PRO A 21 -22.38 -11.35 8.25
N LEU A 22 -22.21 -11.48 9.56
CA LEU A 22 -23.27 -11.15 10.54
C LEU A 22 -23.48 -9.65 10.63
N LEU A 23 -22.39 -8.88 10.69
CA LEU A 23 -22.43 -7.42 10.73
C LEU A 23 -23.00 -6.84 9.42
N GLU A 24 -22.60 -7.36 8.27
CA GLU A 24 -23.12 -6.96 6.96
C GLU A 24 -24.62 -7.24 6.82
N ASN A 25 -25.08 -8.39 7.30
CA ASN A 25 -26.49 -8.72 7.33
C ASN A 25 -27.26 -7.78 8.27
N LEU A 26 -26.73 -7.53 9.47
CA LEU A 26 -27.34 -6.60 10.43
C LEU A 26 -27.46 -5.18 9.85
N VAL A 27 -26.39 -4.68 9.23
CA VAL A 27 -26.39 -3.38 8.53
C VAL A 27 -27.43 -3.34 7.41
N HIS A 28 -27.55 -4.42 6.64
CA HIS A 28 -28.54 -4.49 5.55
C HIS A 28 -29.97 -4.45 6.08
N GLN A 29 -30.25 -5.23 7.11
CA GLN A 29 -31.60 -5.28 7.71
C GLN A 29 -31.95 -4.00 8.48
N SER A 30 -30.95 -3.32 9.06
CA SER A 30 -31.15 -2.08 9.82
C SER A 30 -31.69 -0.92 8.99
N LYS A 31 -31.60 -0.97 7.65
CA LYS A 31 -32.19 0.01 6.74
C LYS A 31 -33.71 0.12 6.86
N ASN A 32 -34.37 -0.90 7.38
CA ASN A 32 -35.80 -0.99 7.55
C ASN A 32 -36.24 -0.66 9.01
N ILE A 33 -35.31 -0.32 9.89
CA ILE A 33 -35.58 -0.02 11.31
C ILE A 33 -35.62 1.50 11.49
N ASP A 34 -36.51 1.99 12.35
CA ASP A 34 -36.57 3.41 12.71
C ASP A 34 -35.18 3.90 13.18
N SER A 35 -34.72 5.00 12.57
CA SER A 35 -33.40 5.57 12.81
C SER A 35 -33.16 5.92 14.30
N ASN A 36 -34.18 6.36 15.02
CA ASN A 36 -34.07 6.74 16.44
C ASN A 36 -33.82 5.54 17.35
N GLN A 37 -34.51 4.42 17.11
CA GLN A 37 -34.30 3.18 17.85
C GLN A 37 -32.93 2.58 17.57
N LEU A 38 -32.47 2.61 16.29
CA LEU A 38 -31.17 2.13 15.90
C LEU A 38 -30.03 2.94 16.55
N VAL A 39 -30.14 4.26 16.56
CA VAL A 39 -29.17 5.16 17.19
C VAL A 39 -29.10 4.89 18.71
N GLN A 40 -30.25 4.76 19.39
CA GLN A 40 -30.28 4.46 20.82
C GLN A 40 -29.61 3.11 21.13
N TRP A 41 -29.85 2.09 20.32
CA TRP A 41 -29.29 0.77 20.51
C TRP A 41 -27.78 0.77 20.26
N THR A 42 -27.30 1.38 19.15
CA THR A 42 -25.86 1.44 18.80
C THR A 42 -25.06 2.31 19.77
N SER A 43 -25.67 3.36 20.31
CA SER A 43 -25.02 4.21 21.32
C SER A 43 -24.66 3.47 22.61
N ASN A 44 -25.38 2.40 22.93
CA ASN A 44 -25.14 1.56 24.10
C ASN A 44 -23.99 0.56 23.92
N LEU A 45 -23.55 0.27 22.68
CA LEU A 45 -22.47 -0.67 22.42
C LEU A 45 -21.11 -0.18 22.92
N LYS A 46 -20.91 1.14 23.09
CA LYS A 46 -19.68 1.77 23.61
C LYS A 46 -18.39 1.31 22.92
N ILE A 47 -18.46 0.96 21.64
CA ILE A 47 -17.32 0.50 20.86
C ILE A 47 -16.35 1.66 20.67
N ARG A 48 -15.05 1.39 20.81
CA ARG A 48 -13.98 2.38 20.62
C ARG A 48 -12.92 1.82 19.68
N TRP A 49 -12.42 2.69 18.82
CA TRP A 49 -11.35 2.40 17.90
C TRP A 49 -10.12 3.27 18.18
N SER A 50 -8.93 2.68 18.15
CA SER A 50 -7.68 3.42 18.15
C SER A 50 -7.02 3.31 16.79
N SER A 51 -6.72 4.46 16.16
CA SER A 51 -6.11 4.49 14.85
C SER A 51 -4.61 4.16 14.91
N ALA A 52 -4.16 3.31 14.00
CA ALA A 52 -2.73 3.04 13.77
C ALA A 52 -2.09 4.08 12.84
N LEU A 53 -2.89 4.83 12.08
CA LEU A 53 -2.45 5.78 11.06
C LEU A 53 -2.39 7.22 11.55
N THR A 54 -2.95 7.54 12.73
CA THR A 54 -2.88 8.90 13.29
C THR A 54 -1.48 9.27 13.76
N SER A 55 -1.12 10.54 13.57
CA SER A 55 0.08 11.09 14.17
C SER A 55 -0.05 11.06 15.69
N SER A 56 0.88 10.40 16.39
CA SER A 56 1.03 10.55 17.84
C SER A 56 1.37 12.01 18.14
N SER A 57 0.65 12.62 19.10
CA SER A 57 0.82 14.03 19.46
C SER A 57 2.27 14.39 19.77
N LEU A 58 2.71 15.56 19.28
CA LEU A 58 4.08 16.09 19.37
C LEU A 58 4.60 16.33 20.80
N PHE A 59 3.80 16.14 21.85
CA PHE A 59 4.13 16.49 23.22
C PHE A 59 4.43 15.31 24.16
N GLY A 60 5.00 14.22 23.66
CA GLY A 60 5.59 13.20 24.54
C GLY A 60 4.60 12.39 25.41
N CYS A 61 3.38 12.82 25.59
CA CYS A 61 2.33 12.04 26.22
C CYS A 61 1.71 11.11 25.18
N LYS A 62 2.01 9.83 25.28
CA LYS A 62 1.40 8.75 24.49
C LYS A 62 -0.06 8.50 24.88
N SER A 63 -0.91 9.53 24.89
CA SER A 63 -2.34 9.33 25.03
C SER A 63 -2.88 8.84 23.68
N GLN A 64 -3.12 7.56 23.60
CA GLN A 64 -3.75 6.94 22.44
C GLN A 64 -5.14 7.58 22.25
N LYS A 65 -5.34 8.25 21.11
CA LYS A 65 -6.64 8.84 20.77
C LYS A 65 -7.62 7.72 20.42
N PHE A 66 -8.76 7.70 21.11
CA PHE A 66 -9.84 6.76 20.83
C PHE A 66 -11.00 7.49 20.13
N PHE A 67 -11.53 6.84 19.11
CA PHE A 67 -12.71 7.24 18.38
C PHE A 67 -13.89 6.36 18.82
N ARG A 68 -15.03 6.97 19.13
CA ARG A 68 -16.23 6.24 19.48
C ARG A 68 -16.98 5.84 18.21
N LEU A 69 -17.30 4.57 18.07
CA LEU A 69 -18.16 4.06 17.01
C LEU A 69 -19.61 4.09 17.51
N ASP A 70 -20.42 4.94 16.91
CA ASP A 70 -21.79 5.25 17.35
C ASP A 70 -22.86 4.76 16.36
N ASN A 71 -22.46 4.14 15.25
CA ASN A 71 -23.37 3.51 14.31
C ASN A 71 -22.78 2.26 13.66
N LEU A 72 -23.66 1.38 13.16
CA LEU A 72 -23.27 0.09 12.57
C LEU A 72 -22.48 0.22 11.28
N MET A 73 -22.72 1.26 10.50
CA MET A 73 -21.95 1.50 9.26
C MET A 73 -20.52 1.90 9.57
N TYR A 74 -20.33 2.67 10.65
CA TYR A 74 -19.00 3.03 11.10
C TYR A 74 -18.25 1.78 11.59
N GLU A 75 -18.91 0.91 12.37
CA GLU A 75 -18.34 -0.38 12.77
C GLU A 75 -17.97 -1.24 11.56
N LEU A 76 -18.88 -1.40 10.61
CA LEU A 76 -18.63 -2.18 9.39
C LEU A 76 -17.42 -1.64 8.62
N THR A 77 -17.31 -0.32 8.47
CA THR A 77 -16.17 0.32 7.81
C THR A 77 -14.86 -0.04 8.51
N MET A 78 -14.82 0.10 9.84
CA MET A 78 -13.60 -0.16 10.61
C MET A 78 -13.24 -1.65 10.64
N MET A 79 -14.22 -2.55 10.70
CA MET A 79 -13.99 -4.00 10.67
C MET A 79 -13.50 -4.47 9.29
N ARG A 80 -14.05 -3.94 8.20
CA ARG A 80 -13.51 -4.22 6.85
C ARG A 80 -12.11 -3.67 6.68
N PHE A 81 -11.85 -2.45 7.18
CA PHE A 81 -10.49 -1.89 7.14
C PHE A 81 -9.50 -2.78 7.90
N LEU A 82 -9.87 -3.26 9.10
CA LEU A 82 -9.06 -4.19 9.88
C LEU A 82 -8.84 -5.52 9.14
N TYR A 83 -9.87 -6.04 8.47
CA TYR A 83 -9.75 -7.27 7.67
C TYR A 83 -8.73 -7.11 6.54
N GLY A 84 -8.76 -5.98 5.82
CA GLY A 84 -7.74 -5.66 4.83
C GLY A 84 -6.33 -5.56 5.42
N ALA A 85 -6.19 -4.97 6.62
CA ALA A 85 -4.91 -4.87 7.31
C ALA A 85 -4.36 -6.25 7.74
N LEU A 86 -5.21 -7.14 8.23
CA LEU A 86 -4.82 -8.50 8.60
C LEU A 86 -4.45 -9.35 7.38
N LEU A 87 -5.18 -9.24 6.28
CA LEU A 87 -4.79 -9.91 5.02
C LEU A 87 -3.42 -9.45 4.53
N ARG A 88 -3.13 -8.13 4.63
CA ARG A 88 -1.83 -7.57 4.28
C ARG A 88 -0.73 -8.07 5.22
N GLU A 89 -1.00 -8.19 6.52
CA GLU A 89 -0.03 -8.72 7.49
C GLU A 89 0.24 -10.20 7.24
N LEU A 90 -0.78 -11.02 7.04
CA LEU A 90 -0.62 -12.42 6.67
C LEU A 90 0.17 -12.58 5.37
N ALA A 91 -0.03 -11.69 4.39
CA ALA A 91 0.76 -11.68 3.16
C ALA A 91 2.26 -11.50 3.43
N ASN A 92 2.62 -10.65 4.41
CA ASN A 92 4.00 -10.46 4.84
C ASN A 92 4.54 -11.69 5.60
N GLU A 93 3.73 -12.32 6.46
CA GLU A 93 4.14 -13.53 7.19
C GLU A 93 4.51 -14.67 6.24
N VAL A 94 3.71 -14.92 5.20
CA VAL A 94 3.95 -16.01 4.23
C VAL A 94 4.93 -15.64 3.11
N LEU A 95 5.43 -14.41 3.06
CA LEU A 95 6.28 -13.89 1.98
C LEU A 95 7.57 -14.69 1.76
N SER A 96 8.13 -15.26 2.82
CA SER A 96 9.36 -16.06 2.75
C SER A 96 9.10 -17.50 2.27
N GLU A 97 7.88 -18.00 2.43
CA GLU A 97 7.50 -19.40 2.19
C GLU A 97 6.82 -19.55 0.84
N ASP A 98 5.82 -18.73 0.54
CA ASP A 98 5.01 -18.80 -0.69
C ASP A 98 4.74 -17.42 -1.29
N LEU A 99 5.52 -17.05 -2.32
CA LEU A 99 5.36 -15.79 -3.05
C LEU A 99 4.00 -15.69 -3.77
N VAL A 100 3.39 -16.81 -4.17
CA VAL A 100 2.10 -16.79 -4.88
C VAL A 100 0.97 -16.51 -3.91
N GLN A 101 0.98 -17.20 -2.77
CA GLN A 101 0.02 -16.96 -1.69
C GLN A 101 0.14 -15.54 -1.17
N SER A 102 1.37 -15.05 -0.93
CA SER A 102 1.63 -13.67 -0.49
C SER A 102 1.05 -12.66 -1.48
N ALA A 103 1.36 -12.76 -2.77
CA ALA A 103 0.82 -11.86 -3.79
C ALA A 103 -0.72 -11.91 -3.84
N THR A 104 -1.32 -13.10 -3.72
CA THR A 104 -2.77 -13.27 -3.72
C THR A 104 -3.43 -12.60 -2.52
N LEU A 105 -2.82 -12.70 -1.34
CA LEU A 105 -3.31 -12.06 -0.11
C LEU A 105 -3.23 -10.53 -0.22
N PHE A 106 -2.14 -9.96 -0.76
CA PHE A 106 -2.05 -8.53 -1.03
C PHE A 106 -3.14 -8.07 -2.00
N ILE A 107 -3.41 -8.83 -3.07
CA ILE A 107 -4.48 -8.50 -4.04
C ILE A 107 -5.86 -8.57 -3.39
N LYS A 108 -6.12 -9.55 -2.51
CA LYS A 108 -7.36 -9.62 -1.73
C LYS A 108 -7.51 -8.43 -0.78
N ALA A 109 -6.42 -8.07 -0.07
CA ALA A 109 -6.41 -6.89 0.80
C ALA A 109 -6.74 -5.61 0.00
N ALA A 110 -6.13 -5.45 -1.18
CA ALA A 110 -6.42 -4.35 -2.09
C ALA A 110 -7.91 -4.28 -2.47
N GLY A 111 -8.55 -5.43 -2.75
CA GLY A 111 -9.97 -5.50 -3.07
C GLY A 111 -10.88 -5.12 -1.91
N VAL A 112 -10.50 -5.46 -0.67
CA VAL A 112 -11.24 -5.01 0.54
C VAL A 112 -11.20 -3.49 0.67
N TYR A 113 -10.03 -2.88 0.52
CA TYR A 113 -9.86 -1.43 0.59
C TYR A 113 -10.54 -0.70 -0.58
N ASP A 114 -10.49 -1.27 -1.78
CA ASP A 114 -11.15 -0.75 -2.98
C ASP A 114 -12.68 -0.72 -2.80
N SER A 115 -13.26 -1.81 -2.30
CA SER A 115 -14.68 -1.88 -1.95
C SER A 115 -15.10 -0.83 -0.90
N LEU A 116 -14.24 -0.56 0.10
CA LEU A 116 -14.47 0.53 1.04
C LEU A 116 -14.47 1.90 0.35
N ALA A 117 -13.52 2.14 -0.55
CA ALA A 117 -13.36 3.42 -1.22
C ALA A 117 -14.47 3.70 -2.24
N ILE A 118 -14.93 2.68 -2.98
CA ILE A 118 -15.85 2.84 -4.12
C ILE A 118 -17.30 2.57 -3.73
N GLU A 119 -17.55 1.54 -2.92
CA GLU A 119 -18.92 1.07 -2.64
C GLU A 119 -19.47 1.57 -1.29
N VAL A 120 -18.64 1.63 -0.25
CA VAL A 120 -19.13 1.88 1.11
C VAL A 120 -19.06 3.37 1.45
N LEU A 121 -17.85 3.92 1.50
CA LEU A 121 -17.62 5.27 2.02
C LEU A 121 -18.32 6.38 1.23
N PRO A 122 -18.43 6.35 -0.11
CA PRO A 122 -19.14 7.40 -0.84
C PRO A 122 -20.62 7.52 -0.44
N HIS A 123 -21.28 6.39 -0.14
CA HIS A 123 -22.70 6.36 0.20
C HIS A 123 -22.97 6.78 1.65
N TYR A 124 -21.98 6.66 2.54
CA TYR A 124 -22.17 6.85 3.99
C TYR A 124 -21.37 8.00 4.59
N GLN A 125 -20.65 8.79 3.79
CA GLN A 125 -19.88 9.93 4.30
C GLN A 125 -20.71 10.92 5.14
N HIS A 126 -21.98 11.11 4.79
CA HIS A 126 -22.88 12.03 5.49
C HIS A 126 -23.34 11.50 6.87
N VAL A 127 -23.24 10.20 7.11
CA VAL A 127 -23.65 9.55 8.37
C VAL A 127 -22.46 9.42 9.32
N LEU A 128 -21.23 9.42 8.79
CA LEU A 128 -20.02 9.31 9.60
C LEU A 128 -19.74 10.63 10.33
N PRO A 129 -19.25 10.57 11.59
CA PRO A 129 -18.90 11.77 12.34
C PRO A 129 -17.80 12.57 11.63
N ALA A 130 -17.83 13.90 11.83
CA ALA A 130 -16.81 14.81 11.27
C ALA A 130 -15.42 14.48 11.83
N GLU A 131 -15.36 14.11 13.11
CA GLU A 131 -14.14 13.61 13.76
C GLU A 131 -14.11 12.09 13.71
N ARG A 132 -13.30 11.57 12.80
CA ARG A 132 -13.15 10.13 12.56
C ARG A 132 -11.69 9.78 12.28
N PRO A 133 -11.28 8.53 12.51
CA PRO A 133 -9.91 8.10 12.20
C PRO A 133 -9.66 8.10 10.68
N PRO A 134 -8.41 8.25 10.24
CA PRO A 134 -8.02 8.19 8.83
C PRO A 134 -8.54 6.95 8.12
N GLU A 135 -8.61 5.82 8.79
CA GLU A 135 -9.13 4.53 8.29
C GLU A 135 -10.59 4.61 7.80
N ALA A 136 -11.38 5.56 8.33
CA ALA A 136 -12.76 5.79 7.91
C ALA A 136 -12.88 6.87 6.81
N THR A 137 -11.86 7.06 6.01
CA THR A 137 -11.87 8.01 4.88
C THR A 137 -11.67 7.30 3.55
N LEU A 138 -12.36 7.80 2.51
CA LEU A 138 -12.25 7.30 1.14
C LEU A 138 -10.80 7.36 0.65
N ASN A 139 -10.13 8.49 0.89
CA ASN A 139 -8.76 8.71 0.43
C ASN A 139 -7.78 7.69 1.02
N VAL A 140 -7.86 7.39 2.31
CA VAL A 140 -6.99 6.41 2.95
C VAL A 140 -7.29 5.00 2.47
N SER A 141 -8.56 4.64 2.27
CA SER A 141 -8.92 3.33 1.69
C SER A 141 -8.37 3.18 0.27
N SER A 142 -8.51 4.21 -0.60
CA SER A 142 -7.92 4.20 -1.95
C SER A 142 -6.39 4.06 -1.92
N VAL A 143 -5.73 4.79 -1.03
CA VAL A 143 -4.27 4.71 -0.84
C VAL A 143 -3.84 3.32 -0.38
N MET A 144 -4.55 2.72 0.56
CA MET A 144 -4.24 1.36 1.04
C MET A 144 -4.43 0.31 -0.04
N SER A 145 -5.45 0.45 -0.90
CA SER A 145 -5.63 -0.41 -2.08
C SER A 145 -4.42 -0.32 -3.03
N LEU A 146 -3.98 0.90 -3.37
CA LEU A 146 -2.80 1.12 -4.23
C LEU A 146 -1.51 0.57 -3.61
N ILE A 147 -1.31 0.72 -2.30
CA ILE A 147 -0.14 0.16 -1.59
C ILE A 147 -0.16 -1.36 -1.68
N CYS A 148 -1.29 -2.01 -1.40
CA CYS A 148 -1.40 -3.47 -1.47
C CYS A 148 -1.17 -3.99 -2.90
N LEU A 149 -1.65 -3.29 -3.94
CA LEU A 149 -1.31 -3.64 -5.33
C LEU A 149 0.17 -3.47 -5.63
N ALA A 150 0.79 -2.38 -5.14
CA ALA A 150 2.23 -2.17 -5.29
C ALA A 150 3.04 -3.29 -4.63
N GLU A 151 2.66 -3.73 -3.43
CA GLU A 151 3.27 -4.85 -2.71
C GLU A 151 3.07 -6.18 -3.44
N ALA A 152 1.86 -6.46 -3.96
CA ALA A 152 1.58 -7.64 -4.78
C ALA A 152 2.47 -7.69 -6.03
N GLN A 153 2.62 -6.55 -6.70
CA GLN A 153 3.50 -6.45 -7.87
C GLN A 153 4.98 -6.64 -7.48
N ALA A 154 5.42 -6.09 -6.34
CA ALA A 154 6.78 -6.28 -5.85
C ALA A 154 7.10 -7.76 -5.58
N VAL A 155 6.16 -8.49 -4.97
CA VAL A 155 6.28 -9.95 -4.77
C VAL A 155 6.35 -10.68 -6.11
N THR A 156 5.54 -10.28 -7.08
CA THR A 156 5.55 -10.86 -8.43
C THR A 156 6.87 -10.61 -9.15
N ILE A 157 7.45 -9.39 -8.98
CA ILE A 157 8.78 -9.05 -9.52
C ILE A 157 9.85 -9.94 -8.89
N ARG A 158 9.84 -10.12 -7.56
CA ARG A 158 10.80 -11.02 -6.88
C ARG A 158 10.77 -12.44 -7.46
N LYS A 159 9.58 -12.95 -7.77
CA LYS A 159 9.44 -14.25 -8.44
C LYS A 159 9.96 -14.23 -9.88
N ALA A 160 9.77 -13.12 -10.60
CA ALA A 160 10.27 -12.93 -11.97
C ALA A 160 11.79 -12.84 -12.00
N GLU A 161 12.41 -12.11 -11.08
CA GLU A 161 13.87 -12.02 -10.90
C GLU A 161 14.49 -13.41 -10.66
N ALA A 162 13.89 -14.19 -9.75
CA ALA A 162 14.34 -15.56 -9.48
C ALA A 162 14.26 -16.49 -10.72
N LYS A 163 13.42 -16.17 -11.70
CA LYS A 163 13.29 -16.88 -12.98
C LYS A 163 14.17 -16.32 -14.09
N GLY A 164 14.97 -15.31 -13.83
CA GLY A 164 15.85 -14.67 -14.83
C GLY A 164 15.10 -13.93 -15.94
N ILE A 165 13.97 -13.31 -15.65
CA ILE A 165 13.20 -12.51 -16.62
C ILE A 165 14.02 -11.31 -17.09
N ALA A 166 13.85 -10.92 -18.35
CA ALA A 166 14.59 -9.83 -18.98
C ALA A 166 14.53 -8.51 -18.20
N GLY A 167 15.69 -7.86 -18.02
CA GLY A 167 15.82 -6.60 -17.29
C GLY A 167 14.94 -5.48 -17.85
N SER A 168 14.73 -5.44 -19.18
CA SER A 168 13.80 -4.49 -19.80
C SER A 168 12.37 -4.60 -19.28
N LEU A 169 11.87 -5.82 -19.02
CA LEU A 169 10.57 -6.03 -18.43
C LEU A 169 10.58 -5.70 -16.93
N LEU A 170 11.63 -6.09 -16.20
CA LEU A 170 11.77 -5.77 -14.77
C LEU A 170 11.76 -4.26 -14.54
N SER A 171 12.45 -3.48 -15.39
CA SER A 171 12.41 -2.02 -15.37
C SER A 171 10.97 -1.50 -15.46
N LYS A 172 10.20 -1.96 -16.44
CA LYS A 172 8.80 -1.56 -16.64
C LYS A 172 7.90 -1.95 -15.45
N LEU A 173 8.11 -3.13 -14.88
CA LEU A 173 7.33 -3.60 -13.72
C LEU A 173 7.64 -2.76 -12.46
N HIS A 174 8.91 -2.46 -12.19
CA HIS A 174 9.27 -1.57 -11.09
C HIS A 174 8.68 -0.17 -11.27
N TYR A 175 8.70 0.37 -12.49
CA TYR A 175 8.11 1.68 -12.75
C TYR A 175 6.58 1.67 -12.63
N GLY A 176 5.93 0.54 -12.89
CA GLY A 176 4.50 0.36 -12.59
C GLY A 176 4.18 0.51 -11.11
N ILE A 177 5.08 0.05 -10.22
CA ILE A 177 4.96 0.30 -8.76
C ILE A 177 5.14 1.79 -8.45
N VAL A 178 6.12 2.45 -9.08
CA VAL A 178 6.32 3.90 -8.91
C VAL A 178 5.04 4.68 -9.24
N GLN A 179 4.38 4.33 -10.35
CA GLN A 179 3.12 4.97 -10.76
C GLN A 179 1.99 4.76 -9.74
N MET A 180 1.84 3.55 -9.17
CA MET A 180 0.83 3.28 -8.13
C MET A 180 1.11 4.08 -6.85
N LEU A 181 2.36 4.14 -6.40
CA LEU A 181 2.75 4.89 -5.21
C LEU A 181 2.74 6.40 -5.41
N ASP A 182 2.94 6.87 -6.64
CA ASP A 182 2.79 8.28 -7.00
C ASP A 182 1.31 8.72 -6.96
N GLU A 183 0.44 7.89 -7.50
CA GLU A 183 -1.02 8.07 -7.40
C GLU A 183 -1.46 8.10 -5.93
N ALA A 184 -1.01 7.16 -5.10
CA ALA A 184 -1.27 7.15 -3.65
C ALA A 184 -0.77 8.43 -2.97
N SER A 185 0.44 8.90 -3.31
CA SER A 185 0.99 10.15 -2.78
C SER A 185 0.16 11.36 -3.18
N ASN A 186 -0.31 11.43 -4.43
CA ASN A 186 -1.14 12.52 -4.93
C ASN A 186 -2.49 12.57 -4.20
N ILE A 187 -3.13 11.42 -3.95
CA ILE A 187 -4.35 11.33 -3.15
C ILE A 187 -4.11 11.89 -1.73
N LEU A 188 -3.02 11.47 -1.07
CA LEU A 188 -2.66 11.96 0.26
C LEU A 188 -2.36 13.47 0.30
N HIS A 189 -1.80 14.03 -0.78
CA HIS A 189 -1.49 15.46 -0.85
C HIS A 189 -2.72 16.32 -1.17
N SER A 190 -3.66 15.83 -1.96
CA SER A 190 -4.90 16.53 -2.31
C SER A 190 -5.90 16.59 -1.15
N ALA A 191 -5.83 15.65 -0.23
CA ALA A 191 -6.71 15.53 0.94
C ALA A 191 -6.29 16.47 2.09
N ASN A 192 -6.44 17.79 1.91
CA ASN A 192 -5.95 18.80 2.86
C ASN A 192 -6.46 18.67 4.31
N LYS A 193 -7.66 18.15 4.54
CA LYS A 193 -8.21 17.92 5.90
C LYS A 193 -7.69 16.64 6.52
N ASP A 194 -7.62 15.55 5.75
CA ASP A 194 -7.24 14.23 6.23
C ASP A 194 -5.72 14.13 6.48
N LYS A 195 -4.91 14.95 5.79
CA LYS A 195 -3.44 14.95 5.90
C LYS A 195 -2.93 15.30 7.29
N LYS A 196 -3.62 16.17 8.03
CA LYS A 196 -3.17 16.59 9.37
C LYS A 196 -3.21 15.47 10.40
N ASP A 197 -4.06 14.46 10.17
CA ASP A 197 -4.26 13.36 11.08
C ASP A 197 -3.41 12.12 10.71
N ILE A 198 -2.79 12.11 9.52
CA ILE A 198 -1.97 10.98 9.06
C ILE A 198 -0.54 11.11 9.60
N SER A 199 -0.01 10.01 10.13
CA SER A 199 1.34 9.96 10.68
C SER A 199 2.41 10.25 9.62
N THR A 200 3.42 11.02 10.00
CA THR A 200 4.59 11.29 9.14
C THR A 200 5.30 9.98 8.73
N GLY A 201 5.33 8.98 9.61
CA GLY A 201 5.91 7.68 9.32
C GLY A 201 5.21 6.95 8.17
N PHE A 202 3.89 7.08 8.04
CA PHE A 202 3.17 6.50 6.90
C PHE A 202 3.53 7.19 5.58
N LEU A 203 3.64 8.53 5.58
CA LEU A 203 4.07 9.30 4.42
C LEU A 203 5.52 8.96 4.02
N GLU A 204 6.41 8.85 5.01
CA GLU A 204 7.80 8.42 4.79
C GLU A 204 7.89 7.01 4.19
N PHE A 205 7.03 6.08 4.64
CA PHE A 205 6.95 4.73 4.09
C PHE A 205 6.61 4.76 2.58
N VAL A 206 5.54 5.45 2.20
CA VAL A 206 5.12 5.54 0.78
C VAL A 206 6.23 6.15 -0.07
N SER A 207 6.85 7.23 0.41
CA SER A 207 7.95 7.91 -0.28
C SER A 207 9.18 7.02 -0.42
N ALA A 208 9.57 6.30 0.64
CA ALA A 208 10.73 5.41 0.61
C ALA A 208 10.51 4.24 -0.35
N CYS A 209 9.34 3.59 -0.31
CA CYS A 209 8.99 2.52 -1.24
C CYS A 209 9.02 2.99 -2.70
N LYS A 210 8.43 4.16 -2.99
CA LYS A 210 8.46 4.77 -4.32
C LYS A 210 9.90 4.94 -4.81
N THR A 211 10.75 5.55 -3.99
CA THR A 211 12.15 5.82 -4.35
C THR A 211 12.96 4.54 -4.58
N VAL A 212 12.80 3.53 -3.74
CA VAL A 212 13.46 2.24 -3.92
C VAL A 212 13.10 1.62 -5.27
N HIS A 213 11.81 1.61 -5.63
CA HIS A 213 11.37 1.04 -6.90
C HIS A 213 11.78 1.91 -8.10
N GLU A 214 11.85 3.21 -7.95
CA GLU A 214 12.38 4.13 -8.98
C GLU A 214 13.86 3.82 -9.25
N LEU A 215 14.70 3.73 -8.23
CA LEU A 215 16.11 3.35 -8.36
C LEU A 215 16.27 1.99 -9.07
N ARG A 216 15.52 0.99 -8.66
CA ARG A 216 15.54 -0.35 -9.29
C ARG A 216 15.11 -0.31 -10.74
N SER A 217 14.06 0.45 -11.06
CA SER A 217 13.60 0.63 -12.44
C SER A 217 14.69 1.20 -13.34
N TYR A 218 15.35 2.26 -12.90
CA TYR A 218 16.45 2.89 -13.67
C TYR A 218 17.70 2.02 -13.74
N LYS A 219 18.00 1.22 -12.70
CA LYS A 219 19.09 0.24 -12.76
C LYS A 219 18.87 -0.78 -13.88
N TYR A 220 17.70 -1.41 -13.92
CA TYR A 220 17.36 -2.37 -14.97
C TYR A 220 17.29 -1.73 -16.35
N LEU A 221 16.83 -0.48 -16.46
CA LEU A 221 16.88 0.26 -17.72
C LEU A 221 18.32 0.47 -18.19
N ALA A 222 19.20 0.91 -17.29
CA ALA A 222 20.61 1.14 -17.60
C ALA A 222 21.33 -0.14 -18.00
N GLU A 223 21.08 -1.26 -17.31
CA GLU A 223 21.63 -2.56 -17.69
C GLU A 223 21.18 -3.01 -19.08
N ASN A 224 19.91 -2.80 -19.42
CA ASN A 224 19.39 -3.09 -20.75
C ASN A 224 20.02 -2.18 -21.82
N LEU A 225 20.15 -0.88 -21.56
CA LEU A 225 20.81 0.06 -22.48
C LEU A 225 22.29 -0.32 -22.71
N ARG A 226 23.01 -0.67 -21.65
CA ARG A 226 24.39 -1.14 -21.73
C ARG A 226 24.52 -2.40 -22.59
N THR A 227 23.62 -3.39 -22.36
CA THR A 227 23.62 -4.65 -23.15
C THR A 227 23.37 -4.38 -24.62
N ASN A 228 22.67 -3.31 -24.97
CA ASN A 228 22.43 -2.86 -26.33
C ASN A 228 23.51 -1.88 -26.84
N SER A 229 24.68 -1.85 -26.20
CA SER A 229 25.84 -0.96 -26.58
C SER A 229 25.51 0.54 -26.48
N GLN A 230 24.54 0.96 -25.69
CA GLN A 230 24.14 2.35 -25.49
C GLN A 230 24.65 2.89 -24.15
N ILE A 231 25.97 2.76 -23.89
CA ILE A 231 26.57 3.07 -22.58
C ILE A 231 26.41 4.54 -22.18
N GLY A 232 26.42 5.48 -23.11
CA GLY A 232 26.19 6.90 -22.84
C GLY A 232 24.80 7.18 -22.31
N TYR A 233 23.76 6.52 -22.85
CA TYR A 233 22.40 6.58 -22.35
C TYR A 233 22.27 5.87 -20.99
N ALA A 234 22.92 4.72 -20.81
CA ALA A 234 22.95 4.00 -19.56
C ALA A 234 23.49 4.85 -18.40
N LEU A 235 24.59 5.55 -18.63
CA LEU A 235 25.16 6.51 -17.69
C LEU A 235 24.22 7.68 -17.43
N GLY A 236 23.68 8.29 -18.50
CA GLY A 236 22.78 9.43 -18.37
C GLY A 236 21.56 9.14 -17.50
N VAL A 237 20.90 7.97 -17.66
CA VAL A 237 19.72 7.62 -16.85
C VAL A 237 20.08 7.34 -15.39
N LEU A 238 21.25 6.73 -15.10
CA LEU A 238 21.71 6.50 -13.72
C LEU A 238 22.08 7.81 -13.02
N GLN A 239 22.83 8.69 -13.68
CA GLN A 239 23.15 10.02 -13.15
C GLN A 239 21.89 10.86 -12.91
N HIS A 240 20.90 10.77 -13.80
CA HIS A 240 19.64 11.47 -13.63
C HIS A 240 18.88 11.00 -12.37
N VAL A 241 18.73 9.69 -12.17
CA VAL A 241 18.02 9.18 -10.98
C VAL A 241 18.81 9.45 -9.69
N GLN A 242 20.14 9.41 -9.73
CA GLN A 242 20.98 9.77 -8.59
C GLN A 242 20.74 11.22 -8.14
N ILE A 243 20.74 12.17 -9.08
CA ILE A 243 20.50 13.59 -8.78
C ILE A 243 19.09 13.82 -8.20
N THR A 244 18.09 13.11 -8.71
CA THR A 244 16.71 13.22 -8.21
C THR A 244 16.57 12.66 -6.79
N THR A 245 17.24 11.55 -6.50
CA THR A 245 17.16 10.88 -5.18
C THR A 245 17.98 11.60 -4.10
N GLN A 246 19.05 12.32 -4.44
CA GLN A 246 19.81 13.13 -3.48
C GLN A 246 18.98 14.23 -2.80
N LYS A 247 17.89 14.66 -3.41
CA LYS A 247 16.97 15.68 -2.87
C LYS A 247 15.92 15.11 -1.92
N ILE A 248 15.83 13.80 -1.79
CA ILE A 248 14.80 13.12 -0.98
C ILE A 248 15.26 13.06 0.46
N LYS A 249 14.36 13.47 1.38
CA LYS A 249 14.60 13.31 2.81
C LYS A 249 14.61 11.82 3.17
N LEU A 250 15.69 11.38 3.82
CA LEU A 250 15.78 10.00 4.30
C LEU A 250 14.71 9.72 5.36
N PRO A 251 14.09 8.53 5.35
CA PRO A 251 13.08 8.16 6.33
C PRO A 251 13.67 8.07 7.74
N SER A 252 12.82 8.35 8.74
CA SER A 252 13.21 8.32 10.15
C SER A 252 13.46 6.90 10.65
N LYS A 253 12.70 5.91 10.14
CA LYS A 253 12.83 4.50 10.52
C LYS A 253 14.09 3.88 9.92
N GLU A 254 14.97 3.33 10.79
CA GLU A 254 16.30 2.83 10.40
C GLU A 254 16.23 1.73 9.31
N SER A 255 15.30 0.79 9.42
CA SER A 255 15.17 -0.29 8.42
C SER A 255 14.87 0.24 7.02
N TRP A 256 14.04 1.27 6.88
CA TRP A 256 13.72 1.89 5.58
C TRP A 256 14.89 2.75 5.08
N ARG A 257 15.56 3.44 6.01
CA ARG A 257 16.75 4.22 5.69
C ARG A 257 17.87 3.33 5.16
N SER A 258 18.13 2.20 5.83
CA SER A 258 19.14 1.23 5.41
C SER A 258 18.83 0.64 4.04
N ALA A 259 17.59 0.22 3.78
CA ALA A 259 17.16 -0.32 2.49
C ALA A 259 17.33 0.71 1.36
N LEU A 260 16.90 1.96 1.59
CA LEU A 260 17.03 3.04 0.61
C LEU A 260 18.52 3.37 0.33
N LYS A 261 19.35 3.44 1.39
CA LYS A 261 20.78 3.70 1.26
C LYS A 261 21.47 2.61 0.46
N GLN A 262 21.14 1.34 0.69
CA GLN A 262 21.68 0.21 -0.08
C GLN A 262 21.38 0.34 -1.59
N GLU A 263 20.18 0.78 -1.98
CA GLU A 263 19.85 1.00 -3.39
C GLU A 263 20.60 2.21 -3.97
N ILE A 264 20.75 3.29 -3.21
CA ILE A 264 21.53 4.47 -3.63
C ILE A 264 23.00 4.09 -3.85
N ASP A 265 23.59 3.36 -2.92
CA ASP A 265 24.98 2.90 -3.01
C ASP A 265 25.14 1.96 -4.22
N SER A 266 24.16 1.09 -4.49
CA SER A 266 24.15 0.21 -5.65
C SER A 266 24.14 0.99 -6.97
N VAL A 267 23.34 2.06 -7.08
CA VAL A 267 23.34 2.96 -8.26
C VAL A 267 24.66 3.69 -8.40
N THR A 268 25.22 4.21 -7.31
CA THR A 268 26.51 4.92 -7.31
C THR A 268 27.65 4.01 -7.78
N ASN A 269 27.70 2.77 -7.31
CA ASN A 269 28.69 1.79 -7.75
C ASN A 269 28.53 1.45 -9.23
N LEU A 270 27.30 1.38 -9.71
CA LEU A 270 27.02 1.09 -11.13
C LEU A 270 27.45 2.27 -12.03
N ILE A 271 27.23 3.50 -11.59
CA ILE A 271 27.72 4.70 -12.27
C ILE A 271 29.25 4.64 -12.42
N GLY A 272 29.99 4.44 -11.32
CA GLY A 272 31.45 4.36 -11.36
C GLY A 272 31.96 3.26 -12.29
N LYS A 273 31.31 2.09 -12.31
CA LYS A 273 31.62 1.00 -13.21
C LYS A 273 31.42 1.41 -14.69
N TYR A 274 30.31 2.05 -15.02
CA TYR A 274 29.99 2.42 -16.41
C TYR A 274 30.79 3.64 -16.87
N GLU A 275 31.14 4.58 -15.98
CA GLU A 275 32.08 5.67 -16.29
C GLU A 275 33.45 5.13 -16.64
N TYR A 276 33.98 4.19 -15.86
CA TYR A 276 35.24 3.54 -16.19
C TYR A 276 35.16 2.81 -17.53
N GLU A 277 34.14 1.99 -17.76
CA GLU A 277 33.95 1.26 -19.02
C GLU A 277 33.81 2.22 -20.20
N ASN A 278 33.08 3.31 -20.06
CA ASN A 278 32.90 4.29 -21.12
C ASN A 278 34.18 5.03 -21.44
N SER A 279 35.00 5.41 -20.46
CA SER A 279 36.25 6.15 -20.66
C SER A 279 37.34 5.33 -21.35
N PHE A 280 37.37 4.01 -21.12
CA PHE A 280 38.45 3.15 -21.68
C PHE A 280 38.05 2.42 -22.96
N VAL A 281 36.73 2.16 -23.15
CA VAL A 281 36.29 1.29 -24.27
C VAL A 281 35.48 2.04 -25.30
N TRP A 282 34.48 2.82 -24.86
CA TRP A 282 33.46 3.32 -25.78
C TRP A 282 33.63 4.79 -26.17
N ASN A 283 34.03 5.65 -25.24
CA ASN A 283 34.10 7.12 -25.39
C ASN A 283 32.81 7.77 -25.94
N TYR A 284 31.64 7.19 -25.58
CA TYR A 284 30.34 7.73 -25.98
C TYR A 284 29.98 8.96 -25.19
N LYS A 285 29.44 9.97 -25.87
CA LYS A 285 28.88 11.16 -25.22
C LYS A 285 27.66 10.80 -24.42
N ILE A 286 27.53 11.34 -23.19
CA ILE A 286 26.34 11.23 -22.39
C ILE A 286 25.28 12.20 -22.95
N PRO A 287 24.08 11.72 -23.34
CA PRO A 287 23.03 12.58 -23.87
C PRO A 287 22.49 13.57 -22.84
N PRO A 288 21.99 14.73 -23.27
CA PRO A 288 21.31 15.66 -22.37
C PRO A 288 20.02 15.05 -21.81
N LYS A 289 19.54 15.56 -20.67
CA LYS A 289 18.40 15.03 -19.92
C LYS A 289 17.13 14.79 -20.77
N HIS A 290 16.84 15.68 -21.70
CA HIS A 290 15.61 15.61 -22.51
C HIS A 290 15.64 14.49 -23.58
N GLU A 291 16.80 13.92 -23.85
CA GLU A 291 16.98 12.80 -24.77
C GLU A 291 17.05 11.45 -24.04
N LEU A 292 17.12 11.47 -22.70
CA LEU A 292 17.22 10.24 -21.92
C LEU A 292 15.90 9.47 -21.94
N PRO A 293 15.95 8.14 -22.17
CA PRO A 293 14.73 7.34 -22.09
C PRO A 293 14.21 7.26 -20.65
N CYS A 294 12.90 7.34 -20.52
CA CYS A 294 12.19 7.06 -19.27
C CYS A 294 11.61 5.66 -19.29
N PRO A 295 11.58 4.95 -18.15
CA PRO A 295 10.88 3.67 -18.08
C PRO A 295 9.38 3.86 -18.34
N GLU A 296 8.80 2.97 -19.13
CA GLU A 296 7.34 2.88 -19.29
C GLU A 296 6.78 1.95 -18.22
N GLY A 297 5.87 2.44 -17.36
CA GLY A 297 5.29 1.66 -16.29
C GLY A 297 4.37 0.56 -16.82
N LYS A 298 4.50 -0.66 -16.27
CA LYS A 298 3.58 -1.76 -16.54
C LYS A 298 2.98 -2.27 -15.24
N LYS A 299 1.69 -2.03 -15.05
CA LYS A 299 0.89 -2.60 -13.95
C LYS A 299 0.35 -3.96 -14.42
N ILE A 300 0.58 -5.03 -13.64
CA ILE A 300 0.18 -6.41 -13.99
C ILE A 300 -0.74 -7.03 -12.94
N VAL A 301 -1.06 -6.28 -11.91
CA VAL A 301 -1.92 -6.70 -10.80
C VAL A 301 -3.21 -5.90 -10.82
N ASN A 302 -4.32 -6.57 -10.52
CA ASN A 302 -5.63 -5.96 -10.38
C ASN A 302 -6.27 -6.45 -9.08
N VAL A 303 -7.17 -5.68 -8.50
CA VAL A 303 -7.91 -6.09 -7.31
C VAL A 303 -8.72 -7.37 -7.55
N ILE A 304 -8.79 -8.23 -6.54
CA ILE A 304 -9.83 -9.26 -6.48
C ILE A 304 -11.00 -8.61 -5.74
N PRO A 305 -12.15 -8.38 -6.40
CA PRO A 305 -13.28 -7.68 -5.78
C PRO A 305 -13.70 -8.37 -4.48
N TYR A 306 -13.86 -7.57 -3.43
CA TYR A 306 -14.41 -8.07 -2.18
C TYR A 306 -15.89 -8.37 -2.37
N GLN A 307 -16.29 -9.60 -2.04
CA GLN A 307 -17.71 -9.99 -2.08
C GLN A 307 -18.21 -10.19 -0.66
N PRO A 308 -19.17 -9.37 -0.20
CA PRO A 308 -19.80 -9.55 1.09
C PRO A 308 -20.47 -10.92 1.16
N GLN A 309 -20.12 -11.70 2.18
CA GLN A 309 -20.76 -13.00 2.42
C GLN A 309 -22.00 -12.78 3.29
N ARG A 310 -23.06 -12.24 2.71
CA ARG A 310 -24.33 -12.07 3.43
C ARG A 310 -24.95 -13.44 3.71
N ARG A 311 -25.18 -13.72 4.97
CA ARG A 311 -26.06 -14.82 5.36
C ARG A 311 -27.47 -14.25 5.49
N GLU A 312 -28.38 -14.66 4.64
CA GLU A 312 -29.82 -14.30 4.72
C GLU A 312 -30.51 -14.99 5.92
N LEU A 313 -30.00 -14.78 7.11
CA LEU A 313 -30.63 -15.22 8.32
C LEU A 313 -31.51 -14.09 8.85
N PRO A 314 -32.81 -14.31 9.11
CA PRO A 314 -33.64 -13.31 9.76
C PRO A 314 -33.08 -13.03 11.16
N ILE A 315 -32.66 -11.78 11.39
CA ILE A 315 -32.21 -11.34 12.70
C ILE A 315 -33.41 -10.84 13.44
N SER A 316 -33.84 -11.58 14.47
CA SER A 316 -34.85 -11.12 15.41
C SER A 316 -34.16 -10.21 16.44
N LEU A 317 -34.27 -8.89 16.26
CA LEU A 317 -33.89 -7.94 17.29
C LEU A 317 -34.96 -7.93 18.36
N LYS A 318 -34.69 -8.51 19.51
CA LYS A 318 -35.49 -8.26 20.73
C LYS A 318 -35.07 -6.89 21.26
N LEU A 319 -35.86 -5.88 20.97
CA LEU A 319 -35.78 -4.53 21.53
C LEU A 319 -36.24 -4.49 22.97
#